data_23779f0436ced0b947cd27df369768db
#
_entry.id   23779f0436ced0b947cd27df369768db
#
_cell.length_a   1.000
_cell.length_b   1.000
_cell.length_c   1.000
_cell.angle_alpha   90.00
_cell.angle_beta   90.00
_cell.angle_gamma   90.00
#
_symmetry.space_group_name_H-M   'P 1'
#
loop_
_entity.id
_entity.type
_entity.pdbx_description
1 polymer ?
#
loop_
_entity_poly.entity_id
_entity_poly.type
_entity_poly.pdbx_seq_one_letter_code
_entity_poly.pdbx_strand_id
1 'polypeptide(L)'
;ATTEIYTLSLHDALPIYLNDDLRPGKREYQLHLKEGAGVLGLDAQQVSNQLRAAFQGIKIDEFPLGSETYEVDLRLTANNRGSSGDLDQLTIMGRNGALIPLDVVVNIEESRGWARIHRVDGERAVTIQGDVQSEVANAQELLTLASKELFPALIQKYPGLQVDVQGQSNE
;
A
#
# COMPACT_ATOMS: atom_id res chain seq x y z
N ALA A 1 -7.95 -3.86 -5.72
CA ALA A 1 -7.97 -4.00 -7.18
C ALA A 1 -6.65 -4.60 -7.62
N THR A 2 -6.68 -5.83 -8.09
CA THR A 2 -5.52 -6.58 -8.55
C THR A 2 -5.04 -5.95 -9.85
N THR A 3 -3.83 -5.42 -9.87
CA THR A 3 -3.19 -4.91 -11.10
C THR A 3 -2.72 -6.12 -11.89
N GLU A 4 -3.50 -6.55 -12.88
CA GLU A 4 -3.04 -7.53 -13.86
C GLU A 4 -2.12 -6.83 -14.86
N ILE A 5 -0.87 -7.27 -14.88
CA ILE A 5 0.11 -6.83 -15.88
C ILE A 5 -0.13 -7.67 -17.13
N TYR A 6 -0.63 -7.05 -18.18
CA TYR A 6 -0.78 -7.72 -19.48
C TYR A 6 0.56 -7.72 -20.21
N THR A 7 1.11 -8.89 -20.40
CA THR A 7 2.29 -9.09 -21.25
C THR A 7 1.80 -9.21 -22.69
N LEU A 8 2.08 -8.26 -23.54
CA LEU A 8 1.95 -8.38 -24.99
C LEU A 8 3.04 -9.34 -25.48
N SER A 9 2.68 -10.56 -25.76
CA SER A 9 3.57 -11.50 -26.44
C SER A 9 3.55 -11.21 -27.93
N LEU A 10 4.39 -10.31 -28.38
CA LEU A 10 4.75 -10.16 -29.79
C LEU A 10 5.85 -11.19 -30.07
N HIS A 11 5.59 -12.10 -30.96
CA HIS A 11 6.35 -13.34 -31.14
C HIS A 11 7.86 -13.22 -31.42
N ASP A 12 8.39 -12.03 -31.76
CA ASP A 12 9.83 -11.87 -32.03
C ASP A 12 10.45 -10.52 -31.61
N ALA A 13 9.69 -9.63 -30.99
CA ALA A 13 10.21 -8.33 -30.54
C ALA A 13 9.79 -8.03 -29.11
N LEU A 14 10.62 -8.46 -28.15
CA LEU A 14 10.42 -8.07 -26.77
C LEU A 14 11.10 -6.73 -26.48
N PRO A 15 10.42 -5.76 -25.81
CA PRO A 15 11.12 -4.62 -25.27
C PRO A 15 12.18 -5.13 -24.28
N ILE A 16 13.41 -4.65 -24.40
CA ILE A 16 14.52 -5.10 -23.54
C ILE A 16 14.30 -4.69 -22.12
N TYR A 17 13.67 -3.57 -21.94
CA TYR A 17 13.45 -2.96 -20.65
C TYR A 17 12.09 -2.23 -20.63
N LEU A 18 11.25 -2.68 -19.71
CA LEU A 18 9.98 -2.02 -19.41
C LEU A 18 10.02 -1.54 -17.97
N ASN A 19 9.79 -0.26 -17.74
CA ASN A 19 9.75 0.35 -16.42
C ASN A 19 8.47 1.17 -16.24
N ASP A 20 7.97 1.18 -15.01
CA ASP A 20 6.88 2.05 -14.62
C ASP A 20 7.28 2.93 -13.43
N ASP A 21 6.53 3.99 -13.20
CA ASP A 21 6.73 4.88 -12.07
C ASP A 21 5.89 4.49 -10.84
N LEU A 22 5.22 3.35 -10.88
CA LEU A 22 4.50 2.78 -9.76
C LEU A 22 5.47 2.22 -8.72
N ARG A 23 5.62 2.93 -7.63
CA ARG A 23 6.46 2.47 -6.52
C ARG A 23 5.58 1.97 -5.39
N PRO A 24 5.64 0.67 -5.06
CA PRO A 24 4.94 0.16 -3.90
C PRO A 24 5.49 0.85 -2.64
N GLY A 25 4.58 1.29 -1.80
CA GLY A 25 4.87 1.93 -0.53
C GLY A 25 5.17 0.93 0.58
N LYS A 26 5.10 1.41 1.80
CA LYS A 26 5.24 0.58 2.99
C LYS A 26 4.09 -0.43 3.07
N ARG A 27 4.35 -1.55 3.74
CA ARG A 27 3.28 -2.46 4.15
C ARG A 27 2.38 -1.75 5.13
N GLU A 28 1.09 -1.94 4.97
CA GLU A 28 0.04 -1.38 5.79
C GLU A 28 -0.87 -2.51 6.25
N TYR A 29 -1.23 -2.50 7.52
CA TYR A 29 -2.23 -3.40 8.05
C TYR A 29 -3.52 -2.62 8.25
N GLN A 30 -4.56 -3.04 7.53
CA GLN A 30 -5.91 -2.52 7.69
C GLN A 30 -6.65 -3.43 8.66
N LEU A 31 -7.16 -2.84 9.74
CA LEU A 31 -7.87 -3.57 10.77
C LEU A 31 -9.37 -3.27 10.66
N HIS A 32 -10.13 -4.30 10.40
CA HIS A 32 -11.59 -4.22 10.31
C HIS A 32 -12.21 -4.84 11.55
N LEU A 33 -12.96 -4.04 12.29
CA LEU A 33 -13.64 -4.52 13.49
C LEU A 33 -14.70 -5.55 13.12
N LYS A 34 -14.70 -6.70 13.81
CA LYS A 34 -15.72 -7.75 13.63
C LYS A 34 -17.02 -7.36 14.32
N GLU A 35 -18.17 -7.84 13.79
CA GLU A 35 -19.48 -7.51 14.32
C GLU A 35 -19.65 -7.82 15.82
N GLY A 36 -19.02 -8.87 16.33
CA GLY A 36 -19.08 -9.24 17.76
C GLY A 36 -18.30 -8.34 18.72
N ALA A 37 -17.42 -7.46 18.25
CA ALA A 37 -16.56 -6.65 19.10
C ALA A 37 -17.35 -5.69 20.03
N GLY A 38 -18.46 -5.15 19.52
CA GLY A 38 -19.34 -4.27 20.31
C GLY A 38 -19.96 -4.96 21.53
N VAL A 39 -20.26 -6.25 21.44
CA VAL A 39 -20.78 -7.04 22.57
C VAL A 39 -19.73 -7.18 23.68
N LEU A 40 -18.46 -7.24 23.30
CA LEU A 40 -17.32 -7.27 24.21
C LEU A 40 -16.96 -5.88 24.76
N GLY A 41 -17.74 -4.86 24.38
CA GLY A 41 -17.58 -3.48 24.80
C GLY A 41 -16.38 -2.80 24.14
N LEU A 42 -15.98 -3.26 22.95
CA LEU A 42 -14.89 -2.70 22.18
C LEU A 42 -15.43 -1.96 20.95
N ASP A 43 -14.92 -0.76 20.74
CA ASP A 43 -15.11 0.04 19.54
C ASP A 43 -13.77 0.29 18.83
N ALA A 44 -13.84 0.83 17.62
CA ALA A 44 -12.65 1.08 16.81
C ALA A 44 -11.66 2.04 17.49
N GLN A 45 -12.15 3.03 18.24
CA GLN A 45 -11.30 3.99 18.94
C GLN A 45 -10.54 3.34 20.09
N GLN A 46 -11.21 2.49 20.87
CA GLN A 46 -10.59 1.77 21.99
C GLN A 46 -9.52 0.80 21.49
N VAL A 47 -9.81 0.03 20.44
CA VAL A 47 -8.84 -0.87 19.81
C VAL A 47 -7.66 -0.09 19.26
N SER A 48 -7.90 0.99 18.52
CA SER A 48 -6.83 1.82 17.95
C SER A 48 -5.93 2.45 19.03
N ASN A 49 -6.51 2.93 20.13
CA ASN A 49 -5.74 3.52 21.23
C ASN A 49 -4.83 2.50 21.90
N GLN A 50 -5.33 1.28 22.13
CA GLN A 50 -4.54 0.21 22.75
C GLN A 50 -3.41 -0.26 21.82
N LEU A 51 -3.68 -0.39 20.53
CA LEU A 51 -2.66 -0.72 19.53
C LEU A 51 -1.59 0.37 19.43
N ARG A 52 -2.02 1.63 19.40
CA ARG A 52 -1.07 2.76 19.39
C ARG A 52 -0.19 2.75 20.65
N ALA A 53 -0.77 2.55 21.82
CA ALA A 53 -0.02 2.45 23.06
C ALA A 53 0.99 1.29 23.02
N ALA A 54 0.59 0.13 22.51
CA ALA A 54 1.42 -1.05 22.42
C ALA A 54 2.63 -0.84 21.46
N PHE A 55 2.39 -0.36 20.24
CA PHE A 55 3.42 -0.31 19.21
C PHE A 55 4.19 1.02 19.15
N GLN A 56 3.50 2.13 19.25
CA GLN A 56 4.10 3.46 19.20
C GLN A 56 4.56 3.94 20.57
N GLY A 57 3.83 3.58 21.60
CA GLY A 57 4.01 4.05 22.97
C GLY A 57 3.05 5.18 23.31
N ILE A 58 2.88 5.37 24.60
CA ILE A 58 2.18 6.49 25.20
C ILE A 58 3.03 7.14 26.27
N LYS A 59 3.04 8.47 26.29
CA LYS A 59 3.60 9.23 27.39
C LYS A 59 2.68 9.09 28.60
N ILE A 60 3.20 8.55 29.70
CA ILE A 60 2.44 8.30 30.92
C ILE A 60 2.74 9.33 32.00
N ASP A 61 3.92 9.93 32.00
CA ASP A 61 4.32 10.91 32.97
C ASP A 61 5.45 11.80 32.46
N GLU A 62 5.68 12.90 33.17
CA GLU A 62 6.78 13.82 32.94
C GLU A 62 7.21 14.42 34.26
N PHE A 63 8.50 14.44 34.54
CA PHE A 63 9.01 15.02 35.76
C PHE A 63 10.29 15.84 35.53
N PRO A 64 10.43 16.99 36.21
CA PRO A 64 11.65 17.77 36.16
C PRO A 64 12.72 17.15 37.04
N LEU A 65 13.95 17.08 36.54
CA LEU A 65 15.13 16.67 37.30
C LEU A 65 16.26 17.69 37.02
N GLY A 66 16.50 18.58 37.98
CA GLY A 66 17.44 19.69 37.81
C GLY A 66 16.94 20.71 36.79
N SER A 67 17.71 20.96 35.74
CA SER A 67 17.37 21.87 34.62
C SER A 67 16.71 21.18 33.42
N GLU A 68 16.52 19.85 33.48
CA GLU A 68 15.97 19.03 32.39
C GLU A 68 14.64 18.43 32.77
N THR A 69 13.81 18.17 31.77
CA THR A 69 12.53 17.47 31.90
C THR A 69 12.65 16.09 31.29
N TYR A 70 12.27 15.07 32.05
CA TYR A 70 12.28 13.69 31.62
C TYR A 70 10.86 13.21 31.36
N GLU A 71 10.67 12.57 30.20
CA GLU A 71 9.41 11.95 29.82
C GLU A 71 9.46 10.45 30.08
N VAL A 72 8.35 9.90 30.56
CA VAL A 72 8.19 8.46 30.77
C VAL A 72 7.24 7.89 29.73
N ASP A 73 7.79 7.11 28.80
CA ASP A 73 7.02 6.45 27.74
C ASP A 73 6.83 4.96 28.07
N LEU A 74 5.60 4.50 27.93
CA LEU A 74 5.25 3.08 28.03
C LEU A 74 4.94 2.51 26.65
N ARG A 75 5.63 1.41 26.29
CA ARG A 75 5.40 0.68 25.04
C ARG A 75 5.83 -0.77 25.16
N LEU A 76 5.39 -1.63 24.24
CA LEU A 76 5.88 -2.99 24.14
C LEU A 76 7.39 -3.03 23.88
N THR A 77 8.03 -4.09 24.33
CA THR A 77 9.45 -4.34 24.04
C THR A 77 9.68 -4.53 22.54
N ALA A 78 10.92 -4.27 22.08
CA ALA A 78 11.26 -4.41 20.67
C ALA A 78 11.00 -5.81 20.10
N ASN A 79 11.19 -6.85 20.94
CA ASN A 79 10.96 -8.24 20.54
C ASN A 79 9.49 -8.58 20.28
N ASN A 80 8.56 -7.84 20.88
CA ASN A 80 7.11 -8.09 20.77
C ASN A 80 6.40 -7.10 19.83
N ARG A 81 7.14 -6.39 18.99
CA ARG A 81 6.60 -5.43 18.03
C ARG A 81 7.36 -5.42 16.69
N GLY A 82 8.16 -6.44 16.44
CA GLY A 82 9.05 -6.51 15.28
C GLY A 82 8.47 -7.26 14.08
N SER A 83 7.44 -8.07 14.28
CA SER A 83 6.87 -8.91 13.22
C SER A 83 5.34 -8.81 13.14
N SER A 84 4.79 -9.24 12.00
CA SER A 84 3.34 -9.37 11.85
C SER A 84 2.72 -10.41 12.78
N GLY A 85 3.47 -11.45 13.13
CA GLY A 85 3.03 -12.46 14.10
C GLY A 85 2.83 -11.92 15.51
N ASP A 86 3.43 -10.78 15.84
CA ASP A 86 3.22 -10.13 17.14
C ASP A 86 1.81 -9.52 17.26
N LEU A 87 1.17 -9.19 16.13
CA LEU A 87 -0.24 -8.75 16.11
C LEU A 87 -1.19 -9.89 16.47
N ASP A 88 -0.92 -11.11 16.02
CA ASP A 88 -1.79 -12.27 16.26
C ASP A 88 -1.78 -12.69 17.74
N GLN A 89 -0.69 -12.41 18.45
CA GLN A 89 -0.54 -12.74 19.87
C GLN A 89 -0.99 -11.61 20.80
N LEU A 90 -1.34 -10.45 20.24
CA LEU A 90 -1.74 -9.30 21.04
C LEU A 90 -3.12 -9.51 21.66
N THR A 91 -3.24 -9.12 22.92
CA THR A 91 -4.53 -9.08 23.63
C THR A 91 -4.97 -7.63 23.84
N ILE A 92 -6.26 -7.41 23.67
CA ILE A 92 -6.92 -6.10 23.89
C ILE A 92 -7.77 -6.20 25.16
N MET A 93 -7.73 -5.18 25.98
CA MET A 93 -8.52 -5.12 27.21
C MET A 93 -9.94 -4.64 26.88
N GLY A 94 -10.92 -5.50 27.12
CA GLY A 94 -12.34 -5.18 27.03
C GLY A 94 -12.83 -4.35 28.22
N ARG A 95 -14.11 -3.93 28.15
CA ARG A 95 -14.72 -3.03 29.14
C ARG A 95 -14.62 -3.52 30.58
N ASN A 96 -14.68 -4.82 30.82
CA ASN A 96 -14.65 -5.42 32.16
C ASN A 96 -13.24 -5.82 32.60
N GLY A 97 -12.19 -5.34 31.94
CA GLY A 97 -10.80 -5.76 32.21
C GLY A 97 -10.45 -7.15 31.67
N ALA A 98 -11.34 -7.78 30.91
CA ALA A 98 -11.05 -9.06 30.28
C ALA A 98 -10.03 -8.87 29.15
N LEU A 99 -9.00 -9.73 29.12
CA LEU A 99 -8.03 -9.77 28.02
C LEU A 99 -8.61 -10.61 26.89
N ILE A 100 -8.76 -10.00 25.73
CA ILE A 100 -9.38 -10.58 24.54
C ILE A 100 -8.32 -10.62 23.44
N PRO A 101 -8.03 -11.78 22.81
CA PRO A 101 -7.12 -11.84 21.68
C PRO A 101 -7.57 -10.91 20.55
N LEU A 102 -6.62 -10.22 19.91
CA LEU A 102 -6.92 -9.22 18.87
C LEU A 102 -7.65 -9.86 17.67
N ASP A 103 -7.25 -11.07 17.30
CA ASP A 103 -7.84 -11.85 16.20
C ASP A 103 -9.34 -12.18 16.42
N VAL A 104 -9.81 -12.19 17.67
CA VAL A 104 -11.23 -12.38 17.99
C VAL A 104 -12.07 -11.16 17.60
N VAL A 105 -11.49 -9.95 17.69
CA VAL A 105 -12.22 -8.67 17.55
C VAL A 105 -11.95 -7.95 16.24
N VAL A 106 -10.86 -8.27 15.51
CA VAL A 106 -10.54 -7.65 14.23
C VAL A 106 -10.18 -8.68 13.15
N ASN A 107 -10.44 -8.33 11.90
CA ASN A 107 -9.80 -8.92 10.73
C ASN A 107 -8.63 -8.03 10.33
N ILE A 108 -7.47 -8.65 10.10
CA ILE A 108 -6.27 -7.94 9.67
C ILE A 108 -6.03 -8.25 8.21
N GLU A 109 -5.99 -7.22 7.37
CA GLU A 109 -5.68 -7.32 5.95
C GLU A 109 -4.33 -6.64 5.70
N GLU A 110 -3.40 -7.39 5.13
CA GLU A 110 -2.13 -6.82 4.69
C GLU A 110 -2.31 -6.18 3.31
N SER A 111 -1.94 -4.92 3.20
CA SER A 111 -1.95 -4.18 1.95
C SER A 111 -0.64 -3.42 1.74
N ARG A 112 -0.47 -2.87 0.56
CA ARG A 112 0.60 -1.90 0.30
C ARG A 112 -0.02 -0.65 -0.28
N GLY A 113 0.23 0.46 0.36
CA GLY A 113 -0.02 1.76 -0.23
C GLY A 113 0.94 2.05 -1.39
N TRP A 114 0.75 3.17 -2.04
CA TRP A 114 1.67 3.66 -3.05
C TRP A 114 2.64 4.65 -2.41
N ALA A 115 3.94 4.47 -2.63
CA ALA A 115 4.96 5.41 -2.11
C ALA A 115 4.84 6.77 -2.78
N ARG A 116 4.36 6.80 -4.02
CA ARG A 116 4.17 8.01 -4.81
C ARG A 116 2.93 7.87 -5.68
N ILE A 117 2.12 8.91 -5.73
CA ILE A 117 0.97 9.02 -6.63
C ILE A 117 1.22 10.23 -7.51
N HIS A 118 1.47 9.98 -8.80
CA HIS A 118 1.53 11.03 -9.81
C HIS A 118 0.11 11.45 -10.22
N ARG A 119 -0.06 12.75 -10.44
CA ARG A 119 -1.30 13.31 -10.96
C ARG A 119 -0.99 14.28 -12.08
N VAL A 120 -1.74 14.17 -13.17
CA VAL A 120 -1.75 15.08 -14.29
C VAL A 120 -3.17 15.62 -14.41
N ASP A 121 -3.35 16.93 -14.41
CA ASP A 121 -4.65 17.60 -14.45
C ASP A 121 -5.65 17.13 -13.37
N GLY A 122 -5.11 16.74 -12.19
CA GLY A 122 -5.91 16.24 -11.06
C GLY A 122 -6.22 14.75 -11.12
N GLU A 123 -6.05 14.08 -12.23
CA GLU A 123 -6.25 12.65 -12.41
C GLU A 123 -4.98 11.86 -12.12
N ARG A 124 -5.15 10.63 -11.61
CA ARG A 124 -4.01 9.77 -11.32
C ARG A 124 -3.37 9.29 -12.61
N ALA A 125 -2.08 9.56 -12.77
CA ALA A 125 -1.29 9.15 -13.92
C ALA A 125 -0.26 8.07 -13.54
N VAL A 126 0.01 7.18 -14.48
CA VAL A 126 1.09 6.18 -14.42
C VAL A 126 1.85 6.26 -15.72
N THR A 127 3.16 6.47 -15.62
CA THR A 127 4.04 6.52 -16.78
C THR A 127 4.71 5.16 -16.95
N ILE A 128 4.53 4.57 -18.13
CA ILE A 128 5.21 3.34 -18.54
C ILE A 128 6.22 3.70 -19.61
N GLN A 129 7.49 3.36 -19.38
CA GLN A 129 8.58 3.61 -20.33
C GLN A 129 9.15 2.27 -20.79
N GLY A 130 9.49 2.17 -22.06
CA GLY A 130 10.10 0.99 -22.64
C GLY A 130 11.16 1.36 -23.65
N ASP A 131 12.29 0.65 -23.60
CA ASP A 131 13.33 0.73 -24.61
C ASP A 131 13.25 -0.48 -25.54
N VAL A 132 13.42 -0.25 -26.83
CA VAL A 132 13.35 -1.28 -27.86
C VAL A 132 14.71 -1.40 -28.55
N GLN A 133 15.20 -2.63 -28.75
CA GLN A 133 16.36 -2.84 -29.61
C GLN A 133 16.00 -2.51 -31.06
N SER A 134 16.59 -1.46 -31.58
CA SER A 134 16.37 -1.01 -32.95
C SER A 134 16.73 -2.04 -34.03
N GLU A 135 17.57 -3.02 -33.68
CA GLU A 135 17.98 -4.15 -34.55
C GLU A 135 16.90 -5.22 -34.68
N VAL A 136 15.97 -5.30 -33.69
CA VAL A 136 14.95 -6.36 -33.60
C VAL A 136 13.56 -5.82 -33.90
N ALA A 137 13.25 -4.59 -33.49
CA ALA A 137 11.93 -4.01 -33.66
C ALA A 137 11.95 -2.50 -33.81
N ASN A 138 10.92 -1.96 -34.44
CA ASN A 138 10.70 -0.54 -34.58
C ASN A 138 9.69 -0.04 -33.54
N ALA A 139 10.11 0.92 -32.71
CA ALA A 139 9.26 1.50 -31.67
C ALA A 139 7.95 2.07 -32.22
N GLN A 140 7.97 2.69 -33.43
CA GLN A 140 6.80 3.24 -34.05
C GLN A 140 5.78 2.18 -34.47
N GLU A 141 6.25 1.02 -34.93
CA GLU A 141 5.39 -0.11 -35.28
C GLU A 141 4.73 -0.69 -34.03
N LEU A 142 5.48 -0.84 -32.94
CA LEU A 142 4.96 -1.30 -31.66
C LEU A 142 3.90 -0.35 -31.09
N LEU A 143 4.15 0.96 -31.14
CA LEU A 143 3.18 1.97 -30.71
C LEU A 143 1.91 1.94 -31.58
N THR A 144 2.07 1.75 -32.89
CA THR A 144 0.93 1.64 -33.81
C THR A 144 0.09 0.40 -33.48
N LEU A 145 0.73 -0.72 -33.20
CA LEU A 145 0.05 -1.95 -32.82
C LEU A 145 -0.67 -1.80 -31.46
N ALA A 146 0.02 -1.23 -30.49
CA ALA A 146 -0.57 -0.96 -29.18
C ALA A 146 -1.80 -0.03 -29.27
N SER A 147 -1.70 0.99 -30.13
CA SER A 147 -2.81 1.94 -30.35
C SER A 147 -4.02 1.30 -31.01
N LYS A 148 -3.81 0.29 -31.86
CA LYS A 148 -4.91 -0.40 -32.55
C LYS A 148 -5.56 -1.50 -31.72
N GLU A 149 -4.79 -2.23 -30.94
CA GLU A 149 -5.26 -3.45 -30.26
C GLU A 149 -5.35 -3.27 -28.75
N LEU A 150 -4.30 -2.74 -28.10
CA LEU A 150 -4.20 -2.70 -26.66
C LEU A 150 -5.00 -1.56 -26.04
N PHE A 151 -4.81 -0.33 -26.53
CA PHE A 151 -5.45 0.84 -25.92
C PHE A 151 -6.97 0.81 -25.98
N PRO A 152 -7.62 0.41 -27.10
CA PRO A 152 -9.08 0.28 -27.12
C PRO A 152 -9.60 -0.77 -26.16
N ALA A 153 -8.89 -1.91 -26.01
CA ALA A 153 -9.27 -2.96 -25.08
C ALA A 153 -9.16 -2.50 -23.62
N LEU A 154 -8.12 -1.74 -23.28
CA LEU A 154 -7.94 -1.17 -21.95
C LEU A 154 -9.02 -0.11 -21.63
N ILE A 155 -9.32 0.79 -22.55
CA ILE A 155 -10.35 1.83 -22.37
C ILE A 155 -11.73 1.19 -22.21
N GLN A 156 -12.01 0.11 -22.95
CA GLN A 156 -13.26 -0.62 -22.81
C GLN A 156 -13.36 -1.32 -21.44
N LYS A 157 -12.26 -1.90 -20.95
CA LYS A 157 -12.20 -2.58 -19.65
C LYS A 157 -12.25 -1.61 -18.47
N TYR A 158 -11.68 -0.42 -18.62
CA TYR A 158 -11.58 0.60 -17.57
C TYR A 158 -12.18 1.93 -18.04
N PRO A 159 -13.49 2.12 -17.87
CA PRO A 159 -14.15 3.37 -18.26
C PRO A 159 -13.54 4.57 -17.53
N GLY A 160 -13.16 5.60 -18.29
CA GLY A 160 -12.48 6.80 -17.76
C GLY A 160 -10.95 6.76 -17.86
N LEU A 161 -10.36 5.64 -18.31
CA LEU A 161 -8.92 5.59 -18.59
C LEU A 161 -8.62 6.46 -19.82
N GLN A 162 -7.66 7.36 -19.67
CA GLN A 162 -7.06 8.12 -20.77
C GLN A 162 -5.66 7.57 -21.04
N VAL A 163 -5.31 7.40 -22.30
CA VAL A 163 -3.98 6.94 -22.72
C VAL A 163 -3.36 8.03 -23.57
N ASP A 164 -2.23 8.56 -23.11
CA ASP A 164 -1.41 9.50 -23.84
C ASP A 164 -0.07 8.86 -24.21
N VAL A 165 0.37 9.05 -25.44
CA VAL A 165 1.62 8.47 -25.94
C VAL A 165 2.61 9.60 -26.18
N GLN A 166 3.67 9.59 -25.38
CA GLN A 166 4.79 10.51 -25.55
C GLN A 166 5.97 9.74 -26.17
N GLY A 167 6.29 10.04 -27.42
CA GLY A 167 7.43 9.47 -28.12
C GLY A 167 8.44 10.53 -28.50
N GLN A 168 9.75 10.26 -28.38
CA GLN A 168 10.76 11.00 -29.09
C GLN A 168 10.66 10.57 -30.58
N SER A 169 10.13 11.44 -31.42
CA SER A 169 10.42 11.34 -32.83
C SER A 169 11.89 11.74 -33.01
N ASN A 170 12.77 10.75 -33.11
CA ASN A 170 14.09 11.00 -33.64
C ASN A 170 13.89 11.35 -35.13
N GLU A 171 14.04 12.63 -35.46
CA GLU A 171 14.29 13.11 -36.82
C GLU A 171 15.58 12.52 -37.36
#